data_7a8c56bef03cd66670ed9ab8bb046844
#
_entry.id   7a8c56bef03cd66670ed9ab8bb046844
#
_cell.length_a   1.000
_cell.length_b   1.000
_cell.length_c   1.000
_cell.angle_alpha   90.00
_cell.angle_beta   90.00
_cell.angle_gamma   90.00
#
_symmetry.space_group_name_H-M   'P 1'
#
loop_
_entity.id
_entity.type
_entity.pdbx_description
1 polymer ?
#
loop_
_entity_poly.entity_id
_entity_poly.type
_entity_poly.pdbx_seq_one_letter_code
_entity_poly.pdbx_strand_id
1 'polypeptide(L)'
;MQAEYEICNETSYAEILPADFNYAGVMSFAGAILSREGKIDYKKRPCPTLILHGTIDEVVPYKQIAVLNLGFFGGGKLVERFKKFGFNYNMYHFIDYGHEIASSMSTTFDLQTKFMENNVMKDRERIIEAWLTDPGVNKGSGPQSRKELYH
;
A
#
# COMPACT_ATOMS: atom_id res chain seq x y z
N MET A 1 4.42 1.90 -4.60
CA MET A 1 3.62 0.66 -4.81
C MET A 1 3.54 0.23 -6.27
N GLN A 2 2.97 1.06 -7.16
CA GLN A 2 2.80 0.66 -8.57
C GLN A 2 4.12 0.31 -9.27
N ALA A 3 5.11 1.21 -9.19
CA ALA A 3 6.42 0.98 -9.81
C ALA A 3 7.12 -0.26 -9.24
N GLU A 4 7.04 -0.48 -7.95
CA GLU A 4 7.61 -1.67 -7.30
C GLU A 4 6.90 -2.95 -7.75
N TYR A 5 5.55 -2.94 -7.84
CA TYR A 5 4.79 -4.06 -8.38
C TYR A 5 5.19 -4.39 -9.82
N GLU A 6 5.38 -3.37 -10.66
CA GLU A 6 5.81 -3.56 -12.05
C GLU A 6 7.24 -4.11 -12.14
N ILE A 7 8.17 -3.65 -11.31
CA ILE A 7 9.54 -4.19 -11.23
C ILE A 7 9.52 -5.66 -10.79
N CYS A 8 8.70 -6.02 -9.79
CA CYS A 8 8.54 -7.41 -9.36
C CYS A 8 7.95 -8.32 -10.43
N ASN A 9 7.26 -7.76 -11.41
CA ASN A 9 6.66 -8.50 -12.52
C ASN A 9 7.44 -8.41 -13.84
N GLU A 10 8.65 -7.81 -13.81
CA GLU A 10 9.54 -7.75 -14.99
C GLU A 10 8.90 -7.04 -16.19
N THR A 11 8.21 -5.92 -15.93
CA THR A 11 7.58 -5.10 -16.95
C THR A 11 8.55 -4.06 -17.54
N SER A 12 8.05 -3.01 -18.18
CA SER A 12 8.81 -2.00 -18.93
C SER A 12 10.00 -1.33 -18.22
N TYR A 13 10.14 -1.48 -16.92
CA TYR A 13 11.28 -0.95 -16.17
C TYR A 13 12.60 -1.72 -16.40
N ALA A 14 12.53 -2.95 -16.90
CA ALA A 14 13.73 -3.76 -17.18
C ALA A 14 14.69 -3.12 -18.20
N GLU A 15 14.19 -2.24 -19.06
CA GLU A 15 15.00 -1.53 -20.06
C GLU A 15 15.65 -0.25 -19.52
N ILE A 16 15.17 0.28 -18.38
CA ILE A 16 15.53 1.60 -17.86
C ILE A 16 16.42 1.46 -16.60
N LEU A 17 16.19 0.41 -15.82
CA LEU A 17 16.87 0.22 -14.54
C LEU A 17 17.93 -0.89 -14.60
N PRO A 18 18.99 -0.80 -13.78
CA PRO A 18 19.95 -1.91 -13.65
C PRO A 18 19.24 -3.23 -13.32
N ALA A 19 19.80 -4.35 -13.83
CA ALA A 19 19.20 -5.68 -13.66
C ALA A 19 19.04 -6.13 -12.18
N ASP A 20 19.86 -5.57 -11.30
CA ASP A 20 19.86 -5.82 -9.87
C ASP A 20 19.12 -4.74 -9.06
N PHE A 21 18.47 -3.78 -9.75
CA PHE A 21 17.72 -2.72 -9.07
C PHE A 21 16.58 -3.29 -8.25
N ASN A 22 16.47 -2.82 -7.00
CA ASN A 22 15.32 -3.04 -6.14
C ASN A 22 15.09 -1.84 -5.22
N TYR A 23 13.86 -1.64 -4.80
CA TYR A 23 13.55 -0.67 -3.75
C TYR A 23 14.02 -1.21 -2.39
N ALA A 24 14.58 -0.34 -1.56
CA ALA A 24 14.91 -0.68 -0.17
C ALA A 24 13.67 -0.90 0.70
N GLY A 25 12.59 -0.23 0.37
CA GLY A 25 11.29 -0.38 1.03
C GLY A 25 10.24 0.50 0.38
N VAL A 26 8.98 0.19 0.62
CA VAL A 26 7.81 0.96 0.16
C VAL A 26 6.93 1.34 1.33
N MET A 27 6.54 2.61 1.39
CA MET A 27 5.51 3.11 2.31
C MET A 27 4.31 3.58 1.49
N SER A 28 3.13 3.05 1.78
CA SER A 28 1.89 3.35 1.09
C SER A 28 0.88 3.99 2.04
N PHE A 29 0.50 5.23 1.75
CA PHE A 29 -0.52 6.00 2.47
C PHE A 29 -1.78 6.04 1.62
N ALA A 30 -2.78 5.23 1.98
CA ALA A 30 -4.03 5.08 1.23
C ALA A 30 -3.82 4.80 -0.27
N GLY A 31 -2.77 4.07 -0.63
CA GLY A 31 -2.42 3.78 -2.01
C GLY A 31 -3.04 2.48 -2.54
N ALA A 32 -3.03 2.32 -3.86
CA ALA A 32 -3.49 1.11 -4.53
C ALA A 32 -2.51 0.65 -5.61
N ILE A 33 -2.69 -0.58 -6.05
CA ILE A 33 -2.07 -1.13 -7.26
C ILE A 33 -3.14 -1.24 -8.34
N LEU A 34 -2.81 -0.79 -9.54
CA LEU A 34 -3.61 -1.01 -10.73
C LEU A 34 -3.09 -2.23 -11.48
N SER A 35 -3.91 -3.25 -11.64
CA SER A 35 -3.61 -4.40 -12.49
C SER A 35 -4.50 -4.41 -13.73
N ARG A 36 -3.88 -4.49 -14.89
CA ARG A 36 -4.58 -4.60 -16.17
C ARG A 36 -5.15 -6.00 -16.43
N GLU A 37 -4.74 -6.98 -15.63
CA GLU A 37 -5.24 -8.35 -15.72
C GLU A 37 -6.36 -8.65 -14.70
N GLY A 38 -6.80 -7.65 -13.94
CA GLY A 38 -7.83 -7.80 -12.91
C GLY A 38 -7.40 -8.64 -11.70
N LYS A 39 -6.12 -8.96 -11.57
CA LYS A 39 -5.53 -9.73 -10.48
C LYS A 39 -4.18 -9.16 -10.05
N ILE A 40 -3.78 -9.44 -8.82
CA ILE A 40 -2.43 -9.18 -8.34
C ILE A 40 -1.70 -10.52 -8.23
N ASP A 41 -0.65 -10.67 -8.99
CA ASP A 41 0.29 -11.79 -8.90
C ASP A 41 1.72 -11.24 -8.90
N TYR A 42 2.55 -11.73 -7.99
CA TYR A 42 3.95 -11.36 -7.89
C TYR A 42 4.81 -12.50 -8.43
N LYS A 43 5.65 -12.23 -9.41
CA LYS A 43 6.64 -13.19 -9.95
C LYS A 43 7.86 -13.31 -9.04
N LYS A 44 8.18 -12.26 -8.30
CA LYS A 44 9.24 -12.26 -7.28
C LYS A 44 8.78 -11.51 -6.03
N ARG A 45 9.45 -11.79 -4.92
CA ARG A 45 9.13 -11.19 -3.62
C ARG A 45 9.30 -9.67 -3.69
N PRO A 46 8.32 -8.89 -3.21
CA PRO A 46 8.44 -7.45 -3.07
C PRO A 46 9.42 -7.08 -1.95
N CYS A 47 9.93 -5.86 -1.99
CA CYS A 47 10.72 -5.29 -0.89
C CYS A 47 9.87 -5.12 0.38
N PRO A 48 10.48 -4.82 1.54
CA PRO A 48 9.74 -4.47 2.75
C PRO A 48 8.66 -3.43 2.46
N THR A 49 7.43 -3.69 2.90
CA THR A 49 6.27 -2.86 2.57
C THR A 49 5.50 -2.48 3.83
N LEU A 50 5.30 -1.16 4.01
CA LEU A 50 4.43 -0.55 5.01
C LEU A 50 3.18 -0.03 4.33
N ILE A 51 2.01 -0.39 4.83
CA ILE A 51 0.71 0.05 4.32
C ILE A 51 -0.11 0.69 5.44
N LEU A 52 -0.57 1.90 5.22
CA LEU A 52 -1.52 2.63 6.06
C LEU A 52 -2.76 2.91 5.22
N HIS A 53 -3.93 2.45 5.66
CA HIS A 53 -5.15 2.60 4.87
C HIS A 53 -6.40 2.71 5.75
N GLY A 54 -7.30 3.62 5.38
CA GLY A 54 -8.60 3.78 6.02
C GLY A 54 -9.58 2.70 5.57
N THR A 55 -10.32 2.11 6.50
CA THR A 55 -11.19 0.96 6.20
C THR A 55 -12.42 1.30 5.37
N ILE A 56 -12.79 2.59 5.33
CA ILE A 56 -13.94 3.09 4.55
C ILE A 56 -13.52 4.03 3.40
N ASP A 57 -12.25 3.93 2.94
CA ASP A 57 -11.76 4.75 1.82
C ASP A 57 -12.53 4.40 0.52
N GLU A 58 -13.24 5.41 -0.02
CA GLU A 58 -13.98 5.33 -1.28
C GLU A 58 -13.25 6.01 -2.45
N VAL A 59 -12.24 6.83 -2.16
CA VAL A 59 -11.40 7.48 -3.18
C VAL A 59 -10.44 6.46 -3.78
N VAL A 60 -9.64 5.87 -2.91
CA VAL A 60 -8.80 4.72 -3.23
C VAL A 60 -9.32 3.53 -2.44
N PRO A 61 -10.01 2.59 -3.08
CA PRO A 61 -10.77 1.57 -2.38
C PRO A 61 -9.86 0.72 -1.49
N TYR A 62 -10.23 0.60 -0.22
CA TYR A 62 -9.50 -0.23 0.76
C TYR A 62 -9.38 -1.69 0.32
N LYS A 63 -10.44 -2.24 -0.30
CA LYS A 63 -10.44 -3.61 -0.81
C LYS A 63 -10.05 -3.65 -2.28
N GLN A 64 -10.98 -4.03 -3.11
CA GLN A 64 -10.80 -4.15 -4.55
C GLN A 64 -11.99 -3.54 -5.28
N ILE A 65 -11.71 -2.80 -6.34
CA ILE A 65 -12.71 -2.49 -7.36
C ILE A 65 -12.21 -3.10 -8.68
N ALA A 66 -13.05 -3.93 -9.29
CA ALA A 66 -12.83 -4.44 -10.63
C ALA A 66 -13.82 -3.81 -11.59
N VAL A 67 -13.34 -3.22 -12.67
CA VAL A 67 -14.14 -2.69 -13.76
C VAL A 67 -13.61 -3.28 -15.06
N LEU A 68 -14.42 -4.10 -15.71
CA LEU A 68 -13.99 -4.90 -16.86
C LEU A 68 -12.79 -5.80 -16.47
N ASN A 69 -11.68 -5.69 -17.18
CA ASN A 69 -10.44 -6.44 -16.88
C ASN A 69 -9.43 -5.61 -16.07
N LEU A 70 -9.82 -4.42 -15.57
CA LEU A 70 -8.98 -3.60 -14.73
C LEU A 70 -9.32 -3.84 -13.27
N GLY A 71 -8.31 -4.01 -12.43
CA GLY A 71 -8.46 -4.12 -10.99
C GLY A 71 -7.68 -3.07 -10.25
N PHE A 72 -8.35 -2.31 -9.38
CA PHE A 72 -7.71 -1.48 -8.37
C PHE A 72 -7.69 -2.25 -7.06
N PHE A 73 -6.51 -2.40 -6.47
CA PHE A 73 -6.30 -3.18 -5.27
C PHE A 73 -5.73 -2.28 -4.18
N GLY A 74 -6.58 -1.94 -3.21
CA GLY A 74 -6.16 -1.16 -2.05
C GLY A 74 -5.42 -1.98 -1.00
N GLY A 75 -5.02 -1.31 0.08
CA GLY A 75 -4.16 -1.89 1.10
C GLY A 75 -4.71 -3.16 1.73
N GLY A 76 -6.01 -3.21 2.04
CA GLY A 76 -6.63 -4.40 2.61
C GLY A 76 -6.58 -5.60 1.68
N LYS A 77 -6.80 -5.40 0.38
CA LYS A 77 -6.71 -6.48 -0.62
C LYS A 77 -5.28 -6.91 -0.88
N LEU A 78 -4.34 -5.97 -0.87
CA LEU A 78 -2.92 -6.28 -1.03
C LEU A 78 -2.41 -7.16 0.11
N VAL A 79 -2.81 -6.88 1.35
CA VAL A 79 -2.47 -7.70 2.52
C VAL A 79 -3.01 -9.12 2.40
N GLU A 80 -4.25 -9.30 1.92
CA GLU A 80 -4.79 -10.65 1.65
C GLU A 80 -3.90 -11.42 0.64
N ARG A 81 -3.40 -10.72 -0.38
CA ARG A 81 -2.49 -11.33 -1.37
C ARG A 81 -1.13 -11.66 -0.76
N PHE A 82 -0.55 -10.76 0.04
CA PHE A 82 0.70 -11.03 0.73
C PHE A 82 0.60 -12.24 1.67
N LYS A 83 -0.49 -12.38 2.42
CA LYS A 83 -0.79 -13.57 3.21
C LYS A 83 -0.80 -14.85 2.35
N LYS A 84 -1.47 -14.79 1.20
CA LYS A 84 -1.56 -15.94 0.28
C LYS A 84 -0.20 -16.34 -0.29
N PHE A 85 0.69 -15.39 -0.56
CA PHE A 85 2.05 -15.66 -1.06
C PHE A 85 3.05 -15.96 0.05
N GLY A 86 2.69 -15.80 1.32
CA GLY A 86 3.60 -15.95 2.45
C GLY A 86 4.65 -14.83 2.56
N PHE A 87 4.33 -13.63 2.06
CA PHE A 87 5.19 -12.46 2.16
C PHE A 87 5.04 -11.77 3.51
N ASN A 88 6.11 -11.13 3.99
CA ASN A 88 6.06 -10.25 5.14
C ASN A 88 5.52 -8.87 4.74
N TYR A 89 4.83 -8.22 5.68
CA TYR A 89 4.25 -6.88 5.49
C TYR A 89 4.06 -6.19 6.84
N ASN A 90 3.95 -4.86 6.81
CA ASN A 90 3.48 -4.06 7.92
C ASN A 90 2.19 -3.36 7.49
N MET A 91 1.07 -3.65 8.15
CA MET A 91 -0.23 -3.07 7.83
C MET A 91 -0.87 -2.44 9.05
N TYR A 92 -1.28 -1.20 8.89
CA TYR A 92 -2.08 -0.46 9.86
C TYR A 92 -3.43 -0.09 9.22
N HIS A 93 -4.48 -0.75 9.72
CA HIS A 93 -5.86 -0.47 9.34
C HIS A 93 -6.42 0.64 10.23
N PHE A 94 -6.82 1.76 9.65
CA PHE A 94 -7.47 2.83 10.39
C PHE A 94 -8.99 2.70 10.32
N ILE A 95 -9.57 2.29 11.43
CA ILE A 95 -11.00 1.97 11.54
C ILE A 95 -11.84 3.24 11.33
N ASP A 96 -12.83 3.16 10.43
CA ASP A 96 -13.76 4.26 10.10
C ASP A 96 -13.08 5.54 9.58
N TYR A 97 -11.88 5.41 8.99
CA TYR A 97 -11.20 6.46 8.25
C TYR A 97 -11.27 6.20 6.74
N GLY A 98 -11.38 7.29 5.98
CA GLY A 98 -11.38 7.30 4.52
C GLY A 98 -10.02 7.66 3.94
N HIS A 99 -10.04 8.47 2.88
CA HIS A 99 -8.83 8.87 2.13
C HIS A 99 -7.95 9.89 2.86
N GLU A 100 -8.40 10.48 3.97
CA GLU A 100 -7.58 11.36 4.80
C GLU A 100 -6.29 10.70 5.30
N ILE A 101 -6.22 9.37 5.31
CA ILE A 101 -4.99 8.65 5.62
C ILE A 101 -3.86 8.97 4.65
N ALA A 102 -4.15 9.37 3.42
CA ALA A 102 -3.16 9.87 2.47
C ALA A 102 -2.37 11.08 3.00
N SER A 103 -2.94 11.86 3.92
CA SER A 103 -2.33 13.03 4.53
C SER A 103 -1.69 12.75 5.90
N SER A 104 -1.66 11.49 6.34
CA SER A 104 -1.18 11.11 7.68
C SER A 104 0.34 10.97 7.82
N MET A 105 1.12 11.34 6.81
CA MET A 105 2.58 11.13 6.82
C MET A 105 3.27 11.75 8.03
N SER A 106 2.93 12.98 8.40
CA SER A 106 3.53 13.66 9.55
C SER A 106 3.04 13.11 10.89
N THR A 107 1.78 12.68 10.97
CA THR A 107 1.15 12.21 12.21
C THR A 107 1.45 10.74 12.52
N THR A 108 1.85 9.97 11.52
CA THR A 108 2.23 8.55 11.66
C THR A 108 3.74 8.31 11.57
N PHE A 109 4.54 9.34 11.84
CA PHE A 109 6.00 9.29 11.71
C PHE A 109 6.66 8.19 12.55
N ASP A 110 6.12 7.92 13.74
CA ASP A 110 6.62 6.83 14.59
C ASP A 110 6.48 5.45 13.96
N LEU A 111 5.38 5.20 13.22
CA LEU A 111 5.16 3.94 12.52
C LEU A 111 6.16 3.80 11.36
N GLN A 112 6.42 4.89 10.66
CA GLN A 112 7.38 4.94 9.55
C GLN A 112 8.80 4.71 10.05
N THR A 113 9.19 5.38 11.13
CA THR A 113 10.52 5.22 11.74
C THR A 113 10.76 3.78 12.19
N LYS A 114 9.79 3.18 12.89
CA LYS A 114 9.86 1.78 13.32
C LYS A 114 10.00 0.82 12.14
N PHE A 115 9.28 1.08 11.05
CA PHE A 115 9.39 0.30 9.82
C PHE A 115 10.77 0.45 9.19
N MET A 116 11.25 1.68 9.02
CA MET A 116 12.59 1.94 8.45
C MET A 116 13.68 1.24 9.26
N GLU A 117 13.71 1.43 10.58
CA GLU A 117 14.73 0.85 11.44
C GLU A 117 14.71 -0.68 11.46
N ASN A 118 13.52 -1.27 11.52
CA ASN A 118 13.42 -2.71 11.70
C ASN A 118 13.40 -3.49 10.39
N ASN A 119 12.66 -3.04 9.40
CA ASN A 119 12.44 -3.81 8.19
C ASN A 119 13.37 -3.43 7.04
N VAL A 120 13.79 -2.15 6.98
CA VAL A 120 14.69 -1.70 5.91
C VAL A 120 16.16 -1.75 6.36
N MET A 121 16.50 -1.10 7.48
CA MET A 121 17.89 -0.99 7.92
C MET A 121 18.43 -2.25 8.61
N LYS A 122 17.60 -2.93 9.40
CA LYS A 122 17.99 -4.16 10.14
C LYS A 122 17.55 -5.45 9.46
N ASP A 123 16.91 -5.34 8.29
CA ASP A 123 16.41 -6.46 7.49
C ASP A 123 15.62 -7.52 8.30
N ARG A 124 14.83 -7.05 9.26
CA ARG A 124 14.00 -7.92 10.08
C ARG A 124 12.74 -8.32 9.34
N GLU A 125 12.68 -9.56 8.97
CA GLU A 125 11.48 -10.15 8.41
C GLU A 125 10.42 -10.35 9.50
N ARG A 126 9.34 -9.58 9.45
CA ARG A 126 8.22 -9.72 10.37
C ARG A 126 6.91 -9.30 9.73
N ILE A 127 5.84 -9.89 10.22
CA ILE A 127 4.47 -9.46 9.92
C ILE A 127 4.00 -8.58 11.08
N ILE A 128 3.55 -7.37 10.76
CA ILE A 128 2.86 -6.48 11.69
C ILE A 128 1.50 -6.17 11.07
N GLU A 129 0.44 -6.42 11.82
CA GLU A 129 -0.92 -6.06 11.43
C GLU A 129 -1.64 -5.50 12.65
N ALA A 130 -2.09 -4.26 12.56
CA ALA A 130 -2.74 -3.56 13.65
C ALA A 130 -3.97 -2.78 13.17
N TRP A 131 -4.97 -2.70 14.04
CA TRP A 131 -6.20 -1.94 13.82
C TRP A 131 -6.17 -0.74 14.76
N LEU A 132 -6.15 0.45 14.20
CA LEU A 132 -5.99 1.70 14.92
C LEU A 132 -7.22 2.59 14.74
N THR A 133 -7.51 3.41 15.74
CA THR A 133 -8.67 4.32 15.75
C THR A 133 -8.30 5.79 15.65
N ASP A 134 -7.02 6.12 15.73
CA ASP A 134 -6.53 7.49 15.64
C ASP A 134 -5.23 7.57 14.82
N PRO A 135 -5.30 8.08 13.57
CA PRO A 135 -4.12 8.38 12.76
C PRO A 135 -3.54 9.78 13.01
N GLY A 136 -4.09 10.55 13.92
CA GLY A 136 -3.71 11.95 14.15
C GLY A 136 -4.14 12.92 13.05
N VAL A 137 -5.05 12.52 12.15
CA VAL A 137 -5.67 13.39 11.15
C VAL A 137 -7.18 13.48 11.39
N ASN A 138 -7.78 14.62 11.02
CA ASN A 138 -9.21 14.83 11.20
C ASN A 138 -10.01 13.96 10.23
N LYS A 139 -11.02 13.24 10.74
CA LYS A 139 -11.98 12.51 9.91
C LYS A 139 -12.64 13.46 8.91
N GLY A 140 -12.79 12.99 7.67
CA GLY A 140 -13.43 13.74 6.62
C GLY A 140 -12.60 14.91 6.07
N SER A 141 -11.33 15.05 6.45
CA SER A 141 -10.44 16.02 5.82
C SER A 141 -10.01 15.56 4.42
N GLY A 142 -10.05 16.46 3.44
CA GLY A 142 -9.78 16.12 2.05
C GLY A 142 -10.95 15.43 1.35
N PRO A 143 -10.78 14.97 0.10
CA PRO A 143 -11.83 14.32 -0.66
C PRO A 143 -12.25 12.99 -0.03
N GLN A 144 -13.56 12.77 0.08
CA GLN A 144 -14.14 11.55 0.65
C GLN A 144 -14.66 10.58 -0.42
N SER A 145 -14.76 11.06 -1.66
CA SER A 145 -15.20 10.24 -2.79
C SER A 145 -14.39 10.59 -4.04
N ARG A 146 -14.36 9.68 -5.00
CA ARG A 146 -13.72 9.94 -6.31
C ARG A 146 -14.36 11.12 -7.04
N LYS A 147 -15.65 11.36 -6.82
CA LYS A 147 -16.35 12.51 -7.42
C LYS A 147 -15.79 13.84 -6.90
N GLU A 148 -15.49 13.92 -5.61
CA GLU A 148 -14.91 15.11 -4.98
C GLU A 148 -13.46 15.37 -5.41
N LEU A 149 -12.72 14.30 -5.76
CA LEU A 149 -11.34 14.42 -6.21
C LEU A 149 -11.21 15.19 -7.54
N TYR A 150 -12.25 15.18 -8.39
CA TYR A 150 -12.24 15.79 -9.72
C TYR A 150 -13.00 17.14 -9.79
N HIS A 151 -13.43 17.64 -8.68
CA HIS A 151 -14.05 18.96 -8.51
C HIS A 151 -13.24 19.89 -7.62
#